data_4e63494945bf801f0745c7b5be1aa699
#
_entry.id   4e63494945bf801f0745c7b5be1aa699
#
_cell.length_a   1.000
_cell.length_b   1.000
_cell.length_c   1.000
_cell.angle_alpha   90.00
_cell.angle_beta   90.00
_cell.angle_gamma   90.00
#
_symmetry.space_group_name_H-M   'P 1'
#
loop_
_entity.id
_entity.type
_entity.pdbx_description
1 polymer ?
#
loop_
_entity_poly.entity_id
_entity_poly.type
_entity_poly.pdbx_seq_one_letter_code
_entity_poly.pdbx_strand_id
1 'polypeptide(L)'
;MTDEQLALFPKGKPGRGSAGEMTRPVATLPANLTSNSSLAAAIALFYGHMIRQGFSDNTVKAFQADLRLFSKYIGSNRAIGSIGQADLEEFLTWMRSARGVPCSPKTYARRMTTLKVFFAWLVESEILPFDPAAPLIHEHPSTPLPMILYDDQVNALIRSTRDLLWAPKPDARPYLLVSLILQTGIKKSECMEIRPEHIDFSNPQAPVLYIRYADARRSSKERKLALGPGFTPVYQQYVREYKPRDRVFECTARNLEYVLEDAAHLAGIEGGVSFEQLRWTCAVRDYRNGMPADQLRQKLGLSHISWRETLPKIQRLARPAL
;
A
#
# COMPACT_ATOMS: atom_id res chain seq x y z
N MET A 1 22.42 8.06 -4.26
CA MET A 1 20.95 7.84 -4.29
C MET A 1 20.57 7.59 -5.73
N THR A 2 20.05 6.44 -6.06
CA THR A 2 19.55 6.17 -7.40
C THR A 2 18.20 6.84 -7.57
N ASP A 3 17.89 7.33 -8.78
CA ASP A 3 16.63 8.02 -9.12
C ASP A 3 15.35 7.25 -8.74
N GLU A 4 15.44 5.95 -8.49
CA GLU A 4 14.33 5.08 -8.08
C GLU A 4 13.84 5.31 -6.64
N GLN A 5 14.70 5.74 -5.73
CA GLN A 5 14.32 6.01 -4.34
C GLN A 5 13.58 7.34 -4.19
N LEU A 6 13.79 8.27 -5.13
CA LEU A 6 13.09 9.56 -5.19
C LEU A 6 11.68 9.47 -5.77
N ALA A 7 11.30 8.36 -6.41
CA ALA A 7 9.95 8.16 -6.97
C ALA A 7 8.85 7.99 -5.91
N LEU A 8 9.21 7.77 -4.65
CA LEU A 8 8.27 7.77 -3.50
C LEU A 8 7.89 9.18 -3.03
N PHE A 9 8.60 10.21 -3.52
CA PHE A 9 8.38 11.60 -3.15
C PHE A 9 7.94 12.41 -4.35
N PRO A 10 6.97 13.32 -4.25
CA PRO A 10 6.54 14.16 -5.34
C PRO A 10 7.66 15.15 -5.70
N LYS A 11 8.43 14.86 -6.77
CA LYS A 11 9.23 15.89 -7.43
C LYS A 11 8.26 16.85 -8.11
N GLY A 12 8.18 18.10 -7.62
CA GLY A 12 7.53 19.17 -8.34
C GLY A 12 8.14 19.29 -9.74
N LYS A 13 7.34 19.08 -10.80
CA LYS A 13 7.78 19.36 -12.16
C LYS A 13 8.07 20.85 -12.29
N PRO A 14 9.22 21.27 -12.84
CA PRO A 14 9.42 22.66 -13.22
C PRO A 14 8.50 22.96 -14.41
N GLY A 15 7.50 23.81 -14.19
CA GLY A 15 6.75 24.43 -15.27
C GLY A 15 7.67 25.27 -16.12
N ARG A 16 7.70 25.07 -17.45
CA ARG A 16 8.28 26.02 -18.41
C ARG A 16 7.44 27.30 -18.35
N GLY A 17 8.03 28.38 -17.86
CA GLY A 17 7.42 29.71 -17.87
C GLY A 17 8.35 30.73 -17.24
N SER A 18 8.96 31.57 -18.08
CA SER A 18 9.58 32.90 -17.91
C SER A 18 10.36 33.21 -16.61
N ALA A 19 11.53 33.74 -16.84
CA ALA A 19 12.44 34.33 -15.86
C ALA A 19 11.72 35.33 -14.93
N GLY A 20 11.55 34.90 -13.71
CA GLY A 20 11.21 35.66 -12.53
C GLY A 20 11.74 34.87 -11.36
N GLU A 21 12.68 35.42 -10.64
CA GLU A 21 13.21 34.88 -9.39
C GLU A 21 12.07 34.56 -8.44
N MET A 22 11.57 33.32 -8.49
CA MET A 22 10.71 32.80 -7.43
C MET A 22 11.61 32.14 -6.39
N THR A 23 11.99 32.91 -5.37
CA THR A 23 12.39 32.40 -4.06
C THR A 23 11.41 31.31 -3.64
N ARG A 24 11.88 30.05 -3.57
CA ARG A 24 11.13 28.97 -2.93
C ARG A 24 10.73 29.47 -1.53
N PRO A 25 9.45 29.31 -1.09
CA PRO A 25 9.12 29.61 0.27
C PRO A 25 9.94 28.67 1.16
N VAL A 26 10.95 29.23 1.82
CA VAL A 26 11.63 28.60 2.96
C VAL A 26 10.51 28.37 3.97
N ALA A 27 10.13 27.12 4.17
CA ALA A 27 9.15 26.77 5.19
C ALA A 27 9.70 27.29 6.50
N THR A 28 9.05 28.32 7.06
CA THR A 28 9.37 28.89 8.38
C THR A 28 9.26 27.75 9.40
N LEU A 29 10.42 27.14 9.74
CA LEU A 29 10.53 26.28 10.90
C LEU A 29 10.20 27.11 12.14
N PRO A 30 9.53 26.55 13.16
CA PRO A 30 9.42 27.24 14.43
C PRO A 30 10.83 27.60 14.90
N ALA A 31 10.99 28.83 15.36
CA ALA A 31 12.20 29.61 15.47
C ALA A 31 13.37 29.01 16.30
N ASN A 32 13.34 27.75 16.74
CA ASN A 32 14.28 27.25 17.76
C ASN A 32 14.79 25.81 17.61
N LEU A 33 14.72 25.15 16.45
CA LEU A 33 15.38 23.85 16.31
C LEU A 33 16.84 24.02 15.90
N THR A 34 17.74 23.53 16.76
CA THR A 34 19.21 23.54 16.54
C THR A 34 19.79 22.16 16.69
N SER A 35 21.04 21.96 16.33
CA SER A 35 21.77 20.69 16.54
C SER A 35 21.78 20.21 18.01
N ASN A 36 21.61 21.11 18.96
CA ASN A 36 21.53 20.79 20.40
C ASN A 36 20.09 20.41 20.85
N SER A 37 19.11 20.56 19.99
CA SER A 37 17.73 20.20 20.33
C SER A 37 17.58 18.70 20.48
N SER A 38 16.61 18.27 21.33
CA SER A 38 16.35 16.85 21.55
C SER A 38 15.78 16.16 20.31
N LEU A 39 16.07 14.87 20.18
CA LEU A 39 15.50 14.03 19.13
C LEU A 39 13.95 14.04 19.15
N ALA A 40 13.35 14.07 20.35
CA ALA A 40 11.89 14.13 20.48
C ALA A 40 11.31 15.42 19.88
N ALA A 41 11.96 16.58 20.11
CA ALA A 41 11.54 17.85 19.53
C ALA A 41 11.65 17.85 17.99
N ALA A 42 12.76 17.32 17.47
CA ALA A 42 12.96 17.20 16.03
C ALA A 42 11.91 16.28 15.36
N ILE A 43 11.57 15.14 15.97
CA ILE A 43 10.53 14.23 15.47
C ILE A 43 9.16 14.90 15.45
N ALA A 44 8.82 15.68 16.47
CA ALA A 44 7.55 16.40 16.53
C ALA A 44 7.41 17.42 15.39
N LEU A 45 8.48 18.14 15.08
CA LEU A 45 8.50 19.10 13.97
C LEU A 45 8.50 18.42 12.59
N PHE A 46 9.21 17.30 12.46
CA PHE A 46 9.20 16.50 11.24
C PHE A 46 7.81 15.96 10.92
N TYR A 47 7.03 15.59 11.94
CA TYR A 47 5.62 15.20 11.75
C TYR A 47 4.81 16.32 11.06
N GLY A 48 4.90 17.53 11.55
CA GLY A 48 4.26 18.70 10.92
C GLY A 48 4.76 18.97 9.50
N HIS A 49 6.07 18.78 9.25
CA HIS A 49 6.66 18.88 7.92
C HIS A 49 6.06 17.87 6.96
N MET A 50 5.98 16.59 7.32
CA MET A 50 5.40 15.55 6.47
C MET A 50 3.95 15.86 6.07
N ILE A 51 3.14 16.38 6.99
CA ILE A 51 1.75 16.77 6.70
C ILE A 51 1.73 17.91 5.68
N ARG A 52 2.52 18.96 5.88
CA ARG A 52 2.61 20.10 4.94
C ARG A 52 3.11 19.68 3.55
N GLN A 53 3.99 18.70 3.47
CA GLN A 53 4.49 18.14 2.21
C GLN A 53 3.49 17.17 1.54
N GLY A 54 2.35 16.93 2.15
CA GLY A 54 1.30 16.07 1.59
C GLY A 54 1.64 14.59 1.57
N PHE A 55 2.42 14.12 2.54
CA PHE A 55 2.63 12.68 2.73
C PHE A 55 1.30 12.00 3.06
N SER A 56 1.11 10.76 2.58
CA SER A 56 -0.11 10.03 2.92
C SER A 56 -0.17 9.72 4.42
N ASP A 57 -1.37 9.66 5.00
CA ASP A 57 -1.58 9.34 6.42
C ASP A 57 -0.88 8.05 6.84
N ASN A 58 -0.90 7.03 5.96
CA ASN A 58 -0.23 5.76 6.23
C ASN A 58 1.30 5.91 6.27
N THR A 59 1.87 6.75 5.39
CA THR A 59 3.31 7.05 5.40
C THR A 59 3.68 7.80 6.67
N VAL A 60 2.91 8.83 7.03
CA VAL A 60 3.13 9.62 8.25
C VAL A 60 3.08 8.73 9.50
N LYS A 61 2.04 7.89 9.64
CA LYS A 61 1.91 6.95 10.76
C LYS A 61 3.07 5.96 10.81
N ALA A 62 3.49 5.42 9.67
CA ALA A 62 4.60 4.47 9.60
C ALA A 62 5.93 5.11 10.00
N PHE A 63 6.25 6.29 9.44
CA PHE A 63 7.48 7.01 9.76
C PHE A 63 7.51 7.45 11.22
N GLN A 64 6.38 7.92 11.74
CA GLN A 64 6.26 8.27 13.16
C GLN A 64 6.51 7.07 14.08
N ALA A 65 5.96 5.90 13.75
CA ALA A 65 6.19 4.68 14.52
C ALA A 65 7.67 4.24 14.47
N ASP A 66 8.31 4.38 13.31
CA ASP A 66 9.73 4.04 13.14
C ASP A 66 10.65 4.99 13.91
N LEU A 67 10.39 6.30 13.85
CA LEU A 67 11.15 7.30 14.59
C LEU A 67 10.95 7.22 16.10
N ARG A 68 9.75 6.85 16.55
CA ARG A 68 9.49 6.55 17.98
C ARG A 68 10.31 5.35 18.45
N LEU A 69 10.42 4.30 17.62
CA LEU A 69 11.25 3.14 17.94
C LEU A 69 12.73 3.52 18.02
N PHE A 70 13.21 4.32 17.07
CA PHE A 70 14.57 4.85 17.07
C PHE A 70 14.84 5.71 18.31
N SER A 71 13.95 6.64 18.63
CA SER A 71 14.02 7.50 19.80
C SER A 71 14.03 6.72 21.11
N LYS A 72 13.25 5.61 21.18
CA LYS A 72 13.27 4.72 22.34
C LYS A 72 14.61 3.99 22.51
N TYR A 73 15.25 3.63 21.40
CA TYR A 73 16.53 2.94 21.41
C TYR A 73 17.68 3.87 21.83
N ILE A 74 17.79 5.05 21.20
CA ILE A 74 18.96 5.94 21.35
C ILE A 74 18.80 6.96 22.50
N GLY A 75 17.59 7.16 22.99
CA GLY A 75 17.21 8.15 23.99
C GLY A 75 16.52 9.38 23.38
N SER A 76 15.33 9.68 23.88
CA SER A 76 14.48 10.78 23.37
C SER A 76 15.06 12.17 23.57
N ASN A 77 15.87 12.34 24.63
CA ASN A 77 16.51 13.61 24.99
C ASN A 77 17.88 13.82 24.36
N ARG A 78 18.37 12.84 23.60
CA ARG A 78 19.68 12.94 22.94
C ARG A 78 19.67 14.11 21.95
N ALA A 79 20.72 14.92 21.96
CA ALA A 79 20.90 16.04 21.03
C ALA A 79 21.05 15.50 19.60
N ILE A 80 20.29 16.05 18.64
CA ILE A 80 20.30 15.54 17.25
C ILE A 80 21.68 15.66 16.60
N GLY A 81 22.46 16.68 16.94
CA GLY A 81 23.79 16.86 16.41
C GLY A 81 24.83 15.87 16.97
N SER A 82 24.52 15.13 18.05
CA SER A 82 25.37 14.06 18.58
C SER A 82 25.12 12.69 17.99
N ILE A 83 24.13 12.56 17.10
CA ILE A 83 23.75 11.30 16.46
C ILE A 83 24.59 11.12 15.20
N GLY A 84 25.48 10.13 15.21
CA GLY A 84 26.37 9.81 14.10
C GLY A 84 25.93 8.57 13.31
N GLN A 85 26.67 8.27 12.24
CA GLN A 85 26.47 7.06 11.43
C GLN A 85 26.51 5.78 12.27
N ALA A 86 27.47 5.67 13.19
CA ALA A 86 27.64 4.49 14.06
C ALA A 86 26.37 4.22 14.88
N ASP A 87 25.74 5.24 15.44
CA ASP A 87 24.49 5.09 16.18
C ASP A 87 23.35 4.51 15.34
N LEU A 88 23.28 4.92 14.05
CA LEU A 88 22.28 4.42 13.11
C LEU A 88 22.55 2.96 12.73
N GLU A 89 23.81 2.61 12.50
CA GLU A 89 24.23 1.23 12.19
C GLU A 89 24.00 0.29 13.38
N GLU A 90 24.29 0.72 14.60
CA GLU A 90 23.98 -0.04 15.81
C GLU A 90 22.49 -0.27 15.97
N PHE A 91 21.66 0.76 15.80
CA PHE A 91 20.20 0.61 15.81
C PHE A 91 19.70 -0.37 14.76
N LEU A 92 20.21 -0.28 13.54
CA LEU A 92 19.85 -1.17 12.45
C LEU A 92 20.27 -2.62 12.73
N THR A 93 21.44 -2.83 13.32
CA THR A 93 21.94 -4.13 13.77
C THR A 93 21.09 -4.69 14.90
N TRP A 94 20.79 -3.86 15.92
CA TRP A 94 19.91 -4.24 17.02
C TRP A 94 18.53 -4.71 16.54
N MET A 95 17.97 -4.04 15.52
CA MET A 95 16.68 -4.45 14.94
C MET A 95 16.72 -5.82 14.29
N ARG A 96 17.86 -6.23 13.71
CA ARG A 96 18.02 -7.54 13.07
C ARG A 96 18.23 -8.66 14.07
N SER A 97 19.04 -8.44 15.09
CA SER A 97 19.61 -9.53 15.91
C SER A 97 19.22 -9.49 17.39
N ALA A 98 19.01 -8.32 17.99
CA ALA A 98 18.96 -8.19 19.45
C ALA A 98 17.62 -7.67 19.99
N ARG A 99 16.67 -7.33 19.14
CA ARG A 99 15.37 -6.76 19.56
C ARG A 99 14.42 -7.80 20.18
N GLY A 100 14.66 -9.11 19.98
CA GLY A 100 13.74 -10.18 20.41
C GLY A 100 12.48 -10.36 19.52
N VAL A 101 12.21 -9.43 18.62
CA VAL A 101 11.12 -9.51 17.63
C VAL A 101 11.72 -9.44 16.23
N PRO A 102 11.59 -10.48 15.41
CA PRO A 102 12.17 -10.51 14.07
C PRO A 102 11.72 -9.31 13.22
N CYS A 103 12.67 -8.67 12.55
CA CYS A 103 12.40 -7.58 11.62
C CYS A 103 12.37 -8.12 10.19
N SER A 104 11.21 -8.10 9.53
CA SER A 104 11.15 -8.52 8.13
C SER A 104 12.05 -7.62 7.25
N PRO A 105 12.64 -8.15 6.15
CA PRO A 105 13.47 -7.37 5.24
C PRO A 105 12.77 -6.10 4.72
N LYS A 106 11.48 -6.19 4.42
CA LYS A 106 10.66 -5.05 3.98
C LYS A 106 10.50 -3.98 5.08
N THR A 107 10.31 -4.41 6.32
CA THR A 107 10.21 -3.49 7.47
C THR A 107 11.56 -2.83 7.74
N TYR A 108 12.65 -3.57 7.64
CA TYR A 108 14.01 -3.05 7.78
C TYR A 108 14.31 -1.97 6.72
N ALA A 109 14.06 -2.26 5.44
CA ALA A 109 14.25 -1.31 4.35
C ALA A 109 13.41 -0.03 4.55
N ARG A 110 12.14 -0.16 4.97
CA ARG A 110 11.29 0.99 5.28
C ARG A 110 11.86 1.86 6.41
N ARG A 111 12.32 1.24 7.50
CA ARG A 111 12.91 1.97 8.64
C ARG A 111 14.18 2.70 8.26
N MET A 112 15.04 2.08 7.46
CA MET A 112 16.21 2.75 6.90
C MET A 112 15.78 3.95 6.03
N THR A 113 14.78 3.81 5.18
CA THR A 113 14.22 4.94 4.42
C THR A 113 13.72 6.05 5.34
N THR A 114 13.03 5.71 6.43
CA THR A 114 12.54 6.69 7.40
C THR A 114 13.70 7.50 8.01
N LEU A 115 14.80 6.84 8.41
CA LEU A 115 15.97 7.52 8.93
C LEU A 115 16.60 8.44 7.88
N LYS A 116 16.81 7.94 6.66
CA LYS A 116 17.35 8.75 5.57
C LYS A 116 16.52 10.01 5.29
N VAL A 117 15.20 9.88 5.22
CA VAL A 117 14.32 11.02 4.96
C VAL A 117 14.32 12.02 6.12
N PHE A 118 14.36 11.53 7.35
CA PHE A 118 14.41 12.37 8.54
C PHE A 118 15.72 13.18 8.63
N PHE A 119 16.87 12.53 8.47
CA PHE A 119 18.16 13.22 8.56
C PHE A 119 18.44 14.11 7.35
N ALA A 120 18.02 13.71 6.14
CA ALA A 120 18.08 14.59 4.97
C ALA A 120 17.26 15.87 5.18
N TRP A 121 16.04 15.76 5.77
CA TRP A 121 15.24 16.93 6.12
C TRP A 121 15.95 17.85 7.13
N LEU A 122 16.67 17.31 8.13
CA LEU A 122 17.43 18.12 9.08
C LEU A 122 18.58 18.90 8.41
N VAL A 123 19.22 18.29 7.41
CA VAL A 123 20.28 18.95 6.63
C VAL A 123 19.69 19.99 5.67
N GLU A 124 18.63 19.65 4.94
CA GLU A 124 17.92 20.58 4.05
C GLU A 124 17.35 21.80 4.80
N SER A 125 17.08 21.63 6.10
CA SER A 125 16.61 22.69 7.00
C SER A 125 17.75 23.43 7.71
N GLU A 126 19.01 23.19 7.32
CA GLU A 126 20.22 23.82 7.87
C GLU A 126 20.43 23.59 9.38
N ILE A 127 19.81 22.54 9.95
CA ILE A 127 19.91 22.18 11.37
C ILE A 127 21.15 21.33 11.62
N LEU A 128 21.48 20.45 10.69
CA LEU A 128 22.69 19.63 10.72
C LEU A 128 23.60 19.97 9.53
N PRO A 129 24.92 20.00 9.74
CA PRO A 129 25.88 20.26 8.65
C PRO A 129 26.04 19.04 7.72
N PHE A 130 25.79 17.82 8.23
CA PHE A 130 25.99 16.56 7.50
C PHE A 130 24.85 15.59 7.81
N ASP A 131 24.51 14.75 6.81
CA ASP A 131 23.53 13.68 6.95
C ASP A 131 24.21 12.38 7.42
N PRO A 132 24.02 11.96 8.69
CA PRO A 132 24.62 10.73 9.20
C PRO A 132 24.01 9.46 8.57
N ALA A 133 22.84 9.58 7.93
CA ALA A 133 22.18 8.47 7.26
C ALA A 133 22.57 8.33 5.77
N ALA A 134 23.27 9.31 5.19
CA ALA A 134 23.67 9.27 3.79
C ALA A 134 24.50 8.01 3.43
N PRO A 135 25.51 7.60 4.26
CA PRO A 135 26.33 6.42 3.95
C PRO A 135 25.62 5.08 4.10
N LEU A 136 24.46 5.03 4.76
CA LEU A 136 23.73 3.77 4.95
C LEU A 136 23.37 3.15 3.61
N ILE A 137 23.80 1.91 3.37
CA ILE A 137 23.55 1.19 2.12
C ILE A 137 22.21 0.46 2.21
N HIS A 138 21.32 0.71 1.25
CA HIS A 138 20.10 -0.06 1.08
C HIS A 138 20.45 -1.43 0.48
N GLU A 139 20.41 -2.47 1.30
CA GLU A 139 20.32 -3.82 0.77
C GLU A 139 18.89 -4.02 0.23
N HIS A 140 18.77 -4.32 -1.06
CA HIS A 140 17.49 -4.71 -1.64
C HIS A 140 17.23 -6.19 -1.30
N PRO A 141 16.43 -6.49 -0.28
CA PRO A 141 16.13 -7.90 0.00
C PRO A 141 15.37 -8.48 -1.18
N SER A 142 15.76 -9.67 -1.61
CA SER A 142 14.95 -10.42 -2.56
C SER A 142 13.56 -10.61 -1.95
N THR A 143 12.54 -10.02 -2.56
CA THR A 143 11.17 -10.20 -2.10
C THR A 143 10.72 -11.61 -2.50
N PRO A 144 10.27 -12.45 -1.57
CA PRO A 144 9.77 -13.78 -1.91
C PRO A 144 8.61 -13.66 -2.90
N LEU A 145 8.38 -14.73 -3.67
CA LEU A 145 7.24 -14.78 -4.56
C LEU A 145 5.95 -14.61 -3.73
N PRO A 146 4.99 -13.83 -4.23
CA PRO A 146 3.68 -13.72 -3.59
C PRO A 146 2.99 -15.08 -3.54
N MET A 147 2.23 -15.30 -2.49
CA MET A 147 1.34 -16.45 -2.43
C MET A 147 0.13 -16.22 -3.34
N ILE A 148 -0.29 -17.28 -4.04
CA ILE A 148 -1.51 -17.32 -4.84
C ILE A 148 -2.38 -18.49 -4.38
N LEU A 149 -3.65 -18.46 -4.74
CA LEU A 149 -4.52 -19.62 -4.65
C LEU A 149 -4.44 -20.42 -5.94
N TYR A 150 -4.41 -21.73 -5.83
CA TYR A 150 -4.55 -22.65 -6.96
C TYR A 150 -6.02 -22.81 -7.35
N ASP A 151 -6.30 -23.37 -8.52
CA ASP A 151 -7.66 -23.39 -9.07
C ASP A 151 -8.65 -24.19 -8.21
N ASP A 152 -8.22 -25.27 -7.55
CA ASP A 152 -9.00 -26.03 -6.57
C ASP A 152 -9.39 -25.16 -5.35
N GLN A 153 -8.44 -24.42 -4.81
CA GLN A 153 -8.66 -23.50 -3.69
C GLN A 153 -9.59 -22.33 -4.10
N VAL A 154 -9.38 -21.76 -5.28
CA VAL A 154 -10.28 -20.71 -5.82
C VAL A 154 -11.70 -21.24 -5.97
N ASN A 155 -11.86 -22.46 -6.51
CA ASN A 155 -13.16 -23.08 -6.68
C ASN A 155 -13.84 -23.42 -5.34
N ALA A 156 -13.07 -23.87 -4.35
CA ALA A 156 -13.57 -24.09 -2.99
C ALA A 156 -14.04 -22.78 -2.35
N LEU A 157 -13.22 -21.72 -2.44
CA LEU A 157 -13.55 -20.40 -1.88
C LEU A 157 -14.79 -19.79 -2.54
N ILE A 158 -14.92 -19.88 -3.86
CA ILE A 158 -16.10 -19.41 -4.59
C ILE A 158 -17.34 -20.21 -4.18
N ARG A 159 -17.26 -21.53 -4.07
CA ARG A 159 -18.40 -22.38 -3.69
C ARG A 159 -18.86 -22.07 -2.28
N SER A 160 -17.96 -22.15 -1.29
CA SER A 160 -18.29 -21.92 0.11
C SER A 160 -18.91 -20.55 0.38
N THR A 161 -18.37 -19.49 -0.26
CA THR A 161 -18.93 -18.14 -0.13
C THR A 161 -20.25 -17.97 -0.88
N ARG A 162 -20.43 -18.65 -2.05
CA ARG A 162 -21.68 -18.62 -2.80
C ARG A 162 -22.81 -19.32 -2.04
N ASP A 163 -22.53 -20.40 -1.33
CA ASP A 163 -23.51 -21.13 -0.56
C ASP A 163 -24.13 -20.28 0.56
N LEU A 164 -23.39 -19.27 1.06
CA LEU A 164 -23.91 -18.29 2.03
C LEU A 164 -25.03 -17.41 1.47
N LEU A 165 -25.18 -17.28 0.14
CA LEU A 165 -26.29 -16.53 -0.47
C LEU A 165 -27.67 -17.15 -0.16
N TRP A 166 -27.72 -18.46 0.08
CA TRP A 166 -28.95 -19.23 0.34
C TRP A 166 -28.95 -19.91 1.71
N ALA A 167 -28.03 -19.52 2.59
CA ALA A 167 -28.01 -20.03 3.96
C ALA A 167 -29.29 -19.63 4.72
N PRO A 168 -29.65 -20.28 5.83
CA PRO A 168 -30.78 -19.89 6.67
C PRO A 168 -30.75 -18.43 7.12
N LYS A 169 -29.56 -17.87 7.28
CA LYS A 169 -29.27 -16.43 7.42
C LYS A 169 -28.36 -16.01 6.27
N PRO A 170 -28.93 -15.53 5.17
CA PRO A 170 -28.14 -15.17 3.97
C PRO A 170 -27.11 -14.07 4.27
N ASP A 171 -25.94 -14.19 3.67
CA ASP A 171 -24.90 -13.15 3.69
C ASP A 171 -24.20 -13.08 2.32
N ALA A 172 -24.54 -12.05 1.53
CA ALA A 172 -23.97 -11.85 0.22
C ALA A 172 -22.57 -11.21 0.23
N ARG A 173 -22.12 -10.65 1.37
CA ARG A 173 -20.88 -9.90 1.46
C ARG A 173 -19.63 -10.74 1.16
N PRO A 174 -19.46 -11.97 1.69
CA PRO A 174 -18.26 -12.76 1.42
C PRO A 174 -18.12 -13.10 -0.07
N TYR A 175 -19.21 -13.54 -0.69
CA TYR A 175 -19.18 -13.89 -2.12
C TYR A 175 -18.97 -12.66 -3.01
N LEU A 176 -19.64 -11.53 -2.71
CA LEU A 176 -19.45 -10.27 -3.43
C LEU A 176 -17.98 -9.81 -3.34
N LEU A 177 -17.39 -9.85 -2.16
CA LEU A 177 -16.00 -9.43 -1.92
C LEU A 177 -15.00 -10.31 -2.68
N VAL A 178 -15.10 -11.62 -2.50
CA VAL A 178 -14.21 -12.60 -3.14
C VAL A 178 -14.32 -12.53 -4.66
N SER A 179 -15.54 -12.55 -5.20
CA SER A 179 -15.76 -12.49 -6.65
C SER A 179 -15.29 -11.17 -7.25
N LEU A 180 -15.52 -10.05 -6.57
CA LEU A 180 -15.05 -8.73 -6.99
C LEU A 180 -13.52 -8.68 -7.11
N ILE A 181 -12.79 -9.15 -6.09
CA ILE A 181 -11.32 -9.11 -6.12
C ILE A 181 -10.76 -10.07 -7.17
N LEU A 182 -11.31 -11.29 -7.27
CA LEU A 182 -10.85 -12.29 -8.25
C LEU A 182 -11.12 -11.86 -9.71
N GLN A 183 -12.19 -11.09 -9.97
CA GLN A 183 -12.48 -10.58 -11.31
C GLN A 183 -11.66 -9.35 -11.67
N THR A 184 -11.42 -8.48 -10.72
CA THR A 184 -10.88 -7.14 -10.99
C THR A 184 -9.42 -6.93 -10.57
N GLY A 185 -8.94 -7.71 -9.61
CA GLY A 185 -7.62 -7.54 -9.02
C GLY A 185 -7.43 -6.17 -8.35
N ILE A 186 -8.47 -5.54 -7.84
CA ILE A 186 -8.38 -4.24 -7.15
C ILE A 186 -7.61 -4.33 -5.83
N LYS A 187 -7.05 -3.20 -5.41
CA LYS A 187 -6.37 -3.08 -4.11
C LYS A 187 -7.39 -2.97 -2.98
N LYS A 188 -7.00 -3.37 -1.77
CA LYS A 188 -7.81 -3.18 -0.57
C LYS A 188 -8.28 -1.72 -0.41
N SER A 189 -7.37 -0.75 -0.61
CA SER A 189 -7.72 0.67 -0.53
C SER A 189 -8.71 1.11 -1.62
N GLU A 190 -8.63 0.54 -2.83
CA GLU A 190 -9.57 0.81 -3.91
C GLU A 190 -10.95 0.20 -3.58
N CYS A 191 -10.96 -1.03 -3.05
CA CYS A 191 -12.19 -1.71 -2.62
C CYS A 191 -12.95 -0.89 -1.56
N MET A 192 -12.23 -0.31 -0.59
CA MET A 192 -12.82 0.52 0.47
C MET A 192 -13.38 1.86 -0.02
N GLU A 193 -12.97 2.33 -1.18
CA GLU A 193 -13.41 3.62 -1.75
C GLU A 193 -14.47 3.46 -2.85
N ILE A 194 -14.89 2.22 -3.16
CA ILE A 194 -15.97 2.00 -4.15
C ILE A 194 -17.27 2.58 -3.60
N ARG A 195 -17.92 3.42 -4.42
CA ARG A 195 -19.24 3.96 -4.16
C ARG A 195 -20.28 3.30 -5.07
N PRO A 196 -21.58 3.26 -4.71
CA PRO A 196 -22.60 2.71 -5.59
C PRO A 196 -22.59 3.32 -7.00
N GLU A 197 -22.39 4.63 -7.11
CA GLU A 197 -22.31 5.36 -8.40
C GLU A 197 -21.04 5.04 -9.23
N HIS A 198 -20.07 4.33 -8.67
CA HIS A 198 -18.91 3.84 -9.42
C HIS A 198 -19.22 2.56 -10.21
N ILE A 199 -20.40 1.97 -10.06
CA ILE A 199 -20.80 0.75 -10.76
C ILE A 199 -21.90 1.10 -11.76
N ASP A 200 -21.57 0.93 -13.02
CA ASP A 200 -22.50 1.14 -14.13
C ASP A 200 -23.24 -0.16 -14.43
N PHE A 201 -24.54 -0.16 -14.24
CA PHE A 201 -25.46 -1.25 -14.53
C PHE A 201 -26.30 -1.02 -15.80
N SER A 202 -25.92 -0.08 -16.68
CA SER A 202 -26.63 0.17 -17.95
C SER A 202 -26.76 -1.11 -18.78
N ASN A 203 -25.75 -2.00 -18.68
CA ASN A 203 -25.87 -3.39 -19.14
C ASN A 203 -25.74 -4.34 -17.94
N PRO A 204 -26.85 -4.89 -17.41
CA PRO A 204 -26.83 -5.79 -16.27
C PRO A 204 -26.05 -7.11 -16.50
N GLN A 205 -25.86 -7.52 -17.76
CA GLN A 205 -25.09 -8.71 -18.11
C GLN A 205 -23.58 -8.43 -18.21
N ALA A 206 -23.20 -7.17 -18.33
CA ALA A 206 -21.80 -6.74 -18.41
C ALA A 206 -21.61 -5.42 -17.64
N PRO A 207 -21.85 -5.43 -16.30
CA PRO A 207 -21.67 -4.22 -15.50
C PRO A 207 -20.19 -3.80 -15.48
N VAL A 208 -19.96 -2.51 -15.26
CA VAL A 208 -18.63 -1.93 -15.29
C VAL A 208 -18.33 -1.20 -13.98
N LEU A 209 -17.21 -1.53 -13.33
CA LEU A 209 -16.71 -0.82 -12.17
C LEU A 209 -15.71 0.25 -12.62
N TYR A 210 -15.92 1.49 -12.19
CA TYR A 210 -14.98 2.60 -12.36
C TYR A 210 -14.14 2.77 -11.10
N ILE A 211 -12.84 2.60 -11.21
CA ILE A 211 -11.92 2.96 -10.13
C ILE A 211 -11.61 4.45 -10.25
N ARG A 212 -11.98 5.20 -9.21
CA ARG A 212 -11.81 6.65 -9.10
C ARG A 212 -10.92 6.99 -7.90
N TYR A 213 -10.24 8.12 -7.96
CA TYR A 213 -9.42 8.63 -6.88
C TYR A 213 -9.75 10.09 -6.60
N ALA A 214 -9.94 10.43 -5.33
CA ALA A 214 -10.09 11.82 -4.91
C ALA A 214 -8.79 12.63 -5.10
N ASP A 215 -7.63 11.97 -5.04
CA ASP A 215 -6.31 12.59 -5.23
C ASP A 215 -5.97 12.66 -6.72
N ALA A 216 -5.94 13.88 -7.28
CA ALA A 216 -5.62 14.13 -8.69
C ALA A 216 -4.25 13.54 -9.12
N ARG A 217 -3.29 13.39 -8.19
CA ARG A 217 -2.00 12.74 -8.46
C ARG A 217 -2.13 11.27 -8.84
N ARG A 218 -3.26 10.65 -8.54
CA ARG A 218 -3.57 9.25 -8.86
C ARG A 218 -4.50 9.08 -10.04
N SER A 219 -4.91 10.14 -10.71
CA SER A 219 -5.83 10.10 -11.86
C SER A 219 -5.36 9.16 -12.98
N SER A 220 -4.03 9.07 -13.20
CA SER A 220 -3.43 8.13 -14.17
C SER A 220 -3.65 6.64 -13.84
N LYS A 221 -4.18 6.31 -12.66
CA LYS A 221 -4.52 4.94 -12.22
C LYS A 221 -6.02 4.67 -12.27
N GLU A 222 -6.83 5.66 -12.63
CA GLU A 222 -8.25 5.48 -12.87
C GLU A 222 -8.49 4.58 -14.06
N ARG A 223 -9.49 3.72 -13.96
CA ARG A 223 -9.74 2.70 -14.98
C ARG A 223 -11.14 2.11 -14.88
N LYS A 224 -11.55 1.51 -15.99
CA LYS A 224 -12.80 0.72 -16.09
C LYS A 224 -12.44 -0.75 -15.98
N LEU A 225 -13.25 -1.48 -15.21
CA LEU A 225 -13.07 -2.91 -14.97
C LEU A 225 -14.40 -3.61 -15.26
N ALA A 226 -14.39 -4.52 -16.23
CA ALA A 226 -15.57 -5.32 -16.53
C ALA A 226 -15.86 -6.29 -15.37
N LEU A 227 -17.14 -6.43 -15.05
CA LEU A 227 -17.66 -7.39 -14.09
C LEU A 227 -18.46 -8.47 -14.83
N GLY A 228 -18.44 -9.69 -14.32
CA GLY A 228 -19.15 -10.79 -14.94
C GLY A 228 -20.67 -10.69 -14.75
N PRO A 229 -21.46 -11.43 -15.55
CA PRO A 229 -22.94 -11.35 -15.55
C PRO A 229 -23.55 -11.77 -14.20
N GLY A 230 -22.87 -12.60 -13.42
CA GLY A 230 -23.30 -12.99 -12.07
C GLY A 230 -23.17 -11.90 -11.01
N PHE A 231 -22.50 -10.78 -11.31
CA PHE A 231 -22.28 -9.72 -10.33
C PHE A 231 -23.56 -8.98 -9.95
N THR A 232 -24.38 -8.63 -10.91
CA THR A 232 -25.61 -7.84 -10.70
C THR A 232 -26.56 -8.45 -9.67
N PRO A 233 -26.99 -9.73 -9.76
CA PRO A 233 -27.91 -10.31 -8.78
C PRO A 233 -27.32 -10.39 -7.38
N VAL A 234 -26.03 -10.69 -7.26
CA VAL A 234 -25.31 -10.74 -5.96
C VAL A 234 -25.24 -9.35 -5.34
N TYR A 235 -24.89 -8.33 -6.13
CA TYR A 235 -24.85 -6.95 -5.66
C TYR A 235 -26.25 -6.47 -5.21
N GLN A 236 -27.30 -6.79 -5.92
CA GLN A 236 -28.68 -6.46 -5.53
C GLN A 236 -29.07 -7.15 -4.22
N GLN A 237 -28.68 -8.41 -4.02
CA GLN A 237 -28.90 -9.11 -2.75
C GLN A 237 -28.12 -8.42 -1.62
N TYR A 238 -26.83 -8.12 -1.83
CA TYR A 238 -25.99 -7.39 -0.88
C TYR A 238 -26.62 -6.04 -0.48
N VAL A 239 -27.12 -5.27 -1.46
CA VAL A 239 -27.77 -3.97 -1.19
C VAL A 239 -29.03 -4.13 -0.33
N ARG A 240 -29.83 -5.18 -0.54
CA ARG A 240 -30.99 -5.45 0.31
C ARG A 240 -30.62 -5.81 1.75
N GLU A 241 -29.53 -6.56 1.93
CA GLU A 241 -29.04 -7.01 3.24
C GLU A 241 -28.33 -5.90 4.03
N TYR A 242 -27.42 -5.15 3.37
CA TYR A 242 -26.51 -4.20 4.02
C TYR A 242 -26.89 -2.73 3.87
N LYS A 243 -27.73 -2.39 2.88
CA LYS A 243 -28.26 -1.02 2.60
C LYS A 243 -27.15 0.05 2.57
N PRO A 244 -26.08 -0.15 1.79
CA PRO A 244 -24.96 0.79 1.71
C PRO A 244 -25.43 2.16 1.22
N ARG A 245 -24.86 3.25 1.79
CA ARG A 245 -25.22 4.65 1.47
C ARG A 245 -24.12 5.34 0.69
N ASP A 246 -22.96 5.51 1.33
CA ASP A 246 -21.83 6.27 0.75
C ASP A 246 -20.83 5.37 0.03
N ARG A 247 -20.57 4.19 0.57
CA ARG A 247 -19.62 3.22 0.03
C ARG A 247 -20.25 1.85 -0.08
N VAL A 248 -19.80 1.07 -1.05
CA VAL A 248 -20.28 -0.31 -1.22
C VAL A 248 -20.03 -1.13 0.06
N PHE A 249 -18.84 -0.99 0.66
CA PHE A 249 -18.51 -1.65 1.92
C PHE A 249 -18.40 -0.61 3.05
N GLU A 250 -19.48 -0.42 3.81
CA GLU A 250 -19.53 0.51 4.96
C GLU A 250 -19.01 -0.15 6.24
N CYS A 251 -17.77 -0.58 6.21
CA CYS A 251 -17.08 -1.17 7.34
C CYS A 251 -15.59 -0.83 7.30
N THR A 252 -14.85 -1.22 8.30
CA THR A 252 -13.39 -1.03 8.29
C THR A 252 -12.70 -2.02 7.36
N ALA A 253 -11.54 -1.66 6.82
CA ALA A 253 -10.71 -2.57 6.04
C ALA A 253 -10.35 -3.85 6.84
N ARG A 254 -10.21 -3.75 8.15
CA ARG A 254 -9.96 -4.89 9.04
C ARG A 254 -11.16 -5.84 9.10
N ASN A 255 -12.38 -5.29 9.08
CA ASN A 255 -13.58 -6.14 9.02
C ASN A 255 -13.63 -6.97 7.73
N LEU A 256 -13.27 -6.39 6.58
CA LEU A 256 -13.18 -7.15 5.33
C LEU A 256 -12.07 -8.20 5.34
N GLU A 257 -10.97 -7.96 6.08
CA GLU A 257 -9.94 -8.99 6.29
C GLU A 257 -10.51 -10.18 7.08
N TYR A 258 -11.30 -9.95 8.13
CA TYR A 258 -11.99 -11.02 8.85
C TYR A 258 -13.00 -11.77 7.95
N VAL A 259 -13.73 -11.06 7.10
CA VAL A 259 -14.63 -11.71 6.12
C VAL A 259 -13.86 -12.67 5.19
N LEU A 260 -12.65 -12.29 4.77
CA LEU A 260 -11.80 -13.17 3.94
C LEU A 260 -11.22 -14.33 4.76
N GLU A 261 -10.88 -14.12 6.02
CA GLU A 261 -10.38 -15.16 6.94
C GLU A 261 -11.47 -16.21 7.20
N ASP A 262 -12.69 -15.76 7.51
CA ASP A 262 -13.86 -16.63 7.70
C ASP A 262 -14.19 -17.40 6.41
N ALA A 263 -14.14 -16.74 5.26
CA ALA A 263 -14.35 -17.38 3.96
C ALA A 263 -13.29 -18.45 3.66
N ALA A 264 -12.03 -18.20 4.01
CA ALA A 264 -10.95 -19.17 3.86
C ALA A 264 -11.17 -20.39 4.75
N HIS A 265 -11.57 -20.17 6.01
CA HIS A 265 -11.89 -21.24 6.95
C HIS A 265 -13.03 -22.13 6.44
N LEU A 266 -14.13 -21.51 5.94
CA LEU A 266 -15.25 -22.22 5.34
C LEU A 266 -14.86 -23.05 4.10
N ALA A 267 -13.86 -22.56 3.35
CA ALA A 267 -13.32 -23.24 2.16
C ALA A 267 -12.25 -24.31 2.49
N GLY A 268 -11.87 -24.48 3.77
CA GLY A 268 -10.81 -25.40 4.19
C GLY A 268 -9.40 -24.94 3.73
N ILE A 269 -9.17 -23.64 3.53
CA ILE A 269 -7.88 -23.09 3.11
C ILE A 269 -7.05 -22.76 4.34
N GLU A 270 -6.00 -23.55 4.58
CA GLU A 270 -5.07 -23.30 5.66
C GLU A 270 -4.26 -22.01 5.44
N GLY A 271 -3.98 -21.28 6.55
CA GLY A 271 -3.21 -20.03 6.50
C GLY A 271 -4.01 -18.79 6.10
N GLY A 272 -5.32 -18.95 5.84
CA GLY A 272 -6.21 -17.84 5.53
C GLY A 272 -6.07 -17.30 4.09
N VAL A 273 -6.86 -16.27 3.78
CA VAL A 273 -6.84 -15.60 2.46
C VAL A 273 -6.78 -14.10 2.67
N SER A 274 -5.90 -13.43 1.94
CA SER A 274 -5.73 -11.97 2.00
C SER A 274 -6.14 -11.27 0.69
N PHE A 275 -6.41 -9.96 0.77
CA PHE A 275 -6.63 -9.12 -0.42
C PHE A 275 -5.47 -9.22 -1.41
N GLU A 276 -4.24 -9.21 -0.92
CA GLU A 276 -3.05 -9.27 -1.78
C GLU A 276 -2.97 -10.62 -2.49
N GLN A 277 -3.23 -11.72 -1.78
CA GLN A 277 -3.23 -13.06 -2.35
C GLN A 277 -4.30 -13.22 -3.45
N LEU A 278 -5.54 -12.77 -3.21
CA LEU A 278 -6.60 -12.79 -4.23
C LEU A 278 -6.26 -11.93 -5.45
N ARG A 279 -5.66 -10.76 -5.21
CA ARG A 279 -5.21 -9.88 -6.30
C ARG A 279 -4.10 -10.52 -7.13
N TRP A 280 -3.11 -11.20 -6.51
CA TRP A 280 -2.10 -11.94 -7.23
C TRP A 280 -2.67 -13.15 -7.97
N THR A 281 -3.62 -13.85 -7.34
CA THR A 281 -4.38 -14.93 -7.98
C THR A 281 -5.10 -14.45 -9.24
N CYS A 282 -5.83 -13.32 -9.17
CA CYS A 282 -6.44 -12.67 -10.32
C CYS A 282 -5.40 -12.39 -11.42
N ALA A 283 -4.29 -11.77 -11.08
CA ALA A 283 -3.25 -11.40 -12.04
C ALA A 283 -2.63 -12.60 -12.75
N VAL A 284 -2.34 -13.67 -12.00
CA VAL A 284 -1.75 -14.90 -12.56
C VAL A 284 -2.77 -15.64 -13.44
N ARG A 285 -4.05 -15.72 -13.04
CA ARG A 285 -5.11 -16.33 -13.84
C ARG A 285 -5.36 -15.58 -15.14
N ASP A 286 -5.45 -14.25 -15.09
CA ASP A 286 -5.59 -13.42 -16.30
C ASP A 286 -4.42 -13.62 -17.26
N TYR A 287 -3.19 -13.66 -16.74
CA TYR A 287 -2.00 -13.90 -17.54
C TYR A 287 -2.00 -15.31 -18.18
N ARG A 288 -2.36 -16.34 -17.42
CA ARG A 288 -2.53 -17.72 -17.93
C ARG A 288 -3.61 -17.81 -19.02
N ASN A 289 -4.66 -17.03 -18.89
CA ASN A 289 -5.76 -16.93 -19.87
C ASN A 289 -5.40 -16.08 -21.10
N GLY A 290 -4.14 -15.64 -21.24
CA GLY A 290 -3.65 -14.94 -22.42
C GLY A 290 -3.88 -13.43 -22.42
N MET A 291 -4.24 -12.81 -21.27
CA MET A 291 -4.37 -11.36 -21.22
C MET A 291 -3.02 -10.68 -21.54
N PRO A 292 -2.96 -9.74 -22.51
CA PRO A 292 -1.73 -9.04 -22.85
C PRO A 292 -1.14 -8.30 -21.64
N ALA A 293 0.19 -8.33 -21.50
CA ALA A 293 0.90 -7.81 -20.35
C ALA A 293 0.57 -6.34 -20.02
N ASP A 294 0.42 -5.49 -21.06
CA ASP A 294 0.06 -4.08 -20.84
C ASP A 294 -1.40 -3.89 -20.38
N GLN A 295 -2.33 -4.68 -20.91
CA GLN A 295 -3.71 -4.69 -20.42
C GLN A 295 -3.79 -5.14 -18.96
N LEU A 296 -3.02 -6.16 -18.58
CA LEU A 296 -2.95 -6.63 -17.20
C LEU A 296 -2.35 -5.56 -16.27
N ARG A 297 -1.30 -4.85 -16.72
CA ARG A 297 -0.75 -3.70 -16.00
C ARG A 297 -1.81 -2.62 -15.74
N GLN A 298 -2.56 -2.25 -16.78
CA GLN A 298 -3.64 -1.27 -16.70
C GLN A 298 -4.76 -1.74 -15.80
N LYS A 299 -5.22 -2.99 -15.95
CA LYS A 299 -6.24 -3.61 -15.09
C LYS A 299 -5.84 -3.55 -13.61
N LEU A 300 -4.57 -3.83 -13.29
CA LEU A 300 -4.06 -3.77 -11.94
C LEU A 300 -3.75 -2.35 -11.43
N GLY A 301 -3.85 -1.31 -12.25
CA GLY A 301 -3.53 0.08 -11.88
C GLY A 301 -2.08 0.24 -11.42
N LEU A 302 -1.13 -0.37 -12.16
CA LEU A 302 0.29 -0.32 -11.85
C LEU A 302 1.02 0.68 -12.76
N SER A 303 1.96 1.44 -12.17
CA SER A 303 2.90 2.26 -12.92
C SER A 303 3.88 1.38 -13.70
N HIS A 304 4.54 1.93 -14.72
CA HIS A 304 5.58 1.20 -15.46
C HIS A 304 6.72 0.74 -14.56
N ILE A 305 7.10 1.54 -13.57
CA ILE A 305 8.15 1.18 -12.60
C ILE A 305 7.72 -0.04 -11.78
N SER A 306 6.56 0.00 -11.14
CA SER A 306 6.04 -1.14 -10.37
C SER A 306 5.80 -2.38 -11.23
N TRP A 307 5.49 -2.18 -12.53
CA TRP A 307 5.26 -3.28 -13.45
C TRP A 307 6.52 -4.07 -13.77
N ARG A 308 7.68 -3.39 -13.89
CA ARG A 308 8.97 -4.06 -14.11
C ARG A 308 9.30 -5.09 -13.05
N GLU A 309 8.88 -4.86 -11.80
CA GLU A 309 9.06 -5.81 -10.70
C GLU A 309 7.94 -6.87 -10.64
N THR A 310 6.72 -6.49 -11.04
CA THR A 310 5.53 -7.34 -10.90
C THR A 310 5.45 -8.40 -11.98
N LEU A 311 5.69 -8.03 -13.24
CA LEU A 311 5.58 -8.94 -14.39
C LEU A 311 6.44 -10.20 -14.27
N PRO A 312 7.74 -10.13 -13.92
CA PRO A 312 8.56 -11.33 -13.75
C PRO A 312 8.03 -12.29 -12.67
N LYS A 313 7.43 -11.75 -11.61
CA LYS A 313 6.81 -12.57 -10.56
C LYS A 313 5.56 -13.28 -11.07
N ILE A 314 4.70 -12.58 -11.82
CA ILE A 314 3.52 -13.17 -12.47
C ILE A 314 3.95 -14.29 -13.42
N GLN A 315 4.95 -14.03 -14.26
CA GLN A 315 5.47 -15.02 -15.22
C GLN A 315 5.99 -16.28 -14.53
N ARG A 316 6.71 -16.12 -13.39
CA ARG A 316 7.18 -17.28 -12.61
C ARG A 316 6.03 -18.07 -12.00
N LEU A 317 5.02 -17.39 -11.43
CA LEU A 317 3.86 -18.02 -10.82
C LEU A 317 2.88 -18.63 -11.85
N ALA A 318 2.90 -18.13 -13.08
CA ALA A 318 2.06 -18.65 -14.16
C ALA A 318 2.61 -19.95 -14.79
N ARG A 319 3.90 -20.26 -14.60
CA ARG A 319 4.47 -21.52 -15.09
C ARG A 319 3.84 -22.70 -14.36
N PRO A 320 3.53 -23.81 -15.05
CA PRO A 320 3.15 -25.04 -14.36
C PRO A 320 4.23 -25.42 -13.34
N ALA A 321 3.83 -25.94 -12.18
CA ALA A 321 4.77 -26.64 -11.32
C ALA A 321 5.30 -27.86 -12.10
N LEU A 322 6.62 -27.93 -12.28
CA LEU A 322 7.30 -29.09 -12.88
C LEU A 322 7.12 -30.30 -11.97
#